data_521dc0b24126533af7bd7ef98ddd872f
#
_entry.id   521dc0b24126533af7bd7ef98ddd872f
#
_cell.length_a   1.000
_cell.length_b   1.000
_cell.length_c   1.000
_cell.angle_alpha   90.00
_cell.angle_beta   90.00
_cell.angle_gamma   90.00
#
_symmetry.space_group_name_H-M   'P 1'
#
loop_
_entity.id
_entity.type
_entity.pdbx_description
1 polymer ?
#
loop_
_entity_poly.entity_id
_entity_poly.type
_entity_poly.pdbx_seq_one_letter_code
_entity_poly.pdbx_strand_id
1 'polypeptide(L)'
;MNIVLSGRIDSSNAPDWEKKIWEKLAGKEGEPLAVDTALLEYISSAGLRLILRLKKKNPDLRLINVSPEIYEILDMTGFTEIIQVEKAYRVISVQGCEVVGHGANGTIYRIDQDNVVKVYDNADALQNILKERELAKLAFILGIPTAISYDVVRVGDSYGSVFEFLNARSFTRILIEEPDKLDWCVHEYVKMLRIIHTTLVPAGKLPDMKKTVLSWAGFLKDYLPTEAGEKLVSLVEEIHHDDHMIHGDYHTKNLVLQNDEVFLIDMDTLAVGHPIFELGSIFNAYSGFSEIDHTVIERFQGINLETGKKFWHKCLAAYLVTDSEDRIREVENKARIIGYTRLIRRAIRRNGLETEQGRKEIEHWRNELIQLLDETDTLVF
;
A
#
# COMPACT_ATOMS: atom_id res chain seq x y z
N MET A 1 27.64 13.58 16.93
CA MET A 1 28.76 12.76 17.45
C MET A 1 28.40 11.29 17.36
N ASN A 2 29.39 10.37 17.12
CA ASN A 2 29.12 8.93 17.03
C ASN A 2 29.93 8.14 18.10
N ILE A 3 29.24 7.22 18.82
CA ILE A 3 29.86 6.30 19.80
C ILE A 3 29.52 4.88 19.33
N VAL A 4 30.53 4.01 19.26
CA VAL A 4 30.34 2.59 18.89
C VAL A 4 30.29 1.74 20.16
N LEU A 5 29.22 0.95 20.30
CA LEU A 5 29.12 -0.12 21.30
C LEU A 5 29.46 -1.46 20.63
N SER A 6 30.17 -2.34 21.34
CA SER A 6 30.60 -3.62 20.79
C SER A 6 30.56 -4.76 21.80
N GLY A 7 30.39 -5.98 21.28
CA GLY A 7 30.37 -7.21 22.08
C GLY A 7 29.16 -7.28 23.01
N ARG A 8 29.36 -7.77 24.21
CA ARG A 8 28.31 -7.94 25.21
C ARG A 8 28.40 -6.83 26.26
N ILE A 9 27.25 -6.24 26.60
CA ILE A 9 27.14 -5.26 27.69
C ILE A 9 26.25 -5.81 28.80
N ASP A 10 26.82 -6.14 29.92
CA ASP A 10 26.13 -6.69 31.06
C ASP A 10 26.55 -6.02 32.38
N SER A 11 26.13 -6.57 33.52
CA SER A 11 26.39 -5.99 34.83
C SER A 11 27.89 -5.95 35.21
N SER A 12 28.71 -6.78 34.58
CA SER A 12 30.16 -6.85 34.91
C SER A 12 30.94 -5.72 34.23
N ASN A 13 30.50 -5.24 33.04
CA ASN A 13 31.27 -4.27 32.28
C ASN A 13 30.51 -2.96 31.95
N ALA A 14 29.22 -2.87 32.25
CA ALA A 14 28.44 -1.64 32.01
C ALA A 14 29.05 -0.39 32.69
N PRO A 15 29.62 -0.45 33.91
CA PRO A 15 30.30 0.69 34.51
C PRO A 15 31.52 1.18 33.74
N ASP A 16 32.30 0.27 33.16
CA ASP A 16 33.46 0.61 32.33
C ASP A 16 33.04 1.24 30.99
N TRP A 17 31.98 0.73 30.38
CA TRP A 17 31.38 1.36 29.22
C TRP A 17 30.86 2.77 29.50
N GLU A 18 30.21 2.93 30.65
CA GLU A 18 29.72 4.24 31.08
C GLU A 18 30.85 5.25 31.22
N LYS A 19 31.94 4.87 31.90
CA LYS A 19 33.12 5.72 32.07
C LYS A 19 33.72 6.12 30.72
N LYS A 20 33.95 5.16 29.82
CA LYS A 20 34.50 5.42 28.47
C LYS A 20 33.63 6.36 27.67
N ILE A 21 32.31 6.23 27.76
CA ILE A 21 31.37 7.08 27.05
C ILE A 21 31.41 8.51 27.59
N TRP A 22 31.39 8.68 28.93
CA TRP A 22 31.45 10.01 29.53
C TRP A 22 32.77 10.73 29.25
N GLU A 23 33.88 10.00 29.19
CA GLU A 23 35.17 10.57 28.77
C GLU A 23 35.13 11.08 27.34
N LYS A 24 34.47 10.39 26.43
CA LYS A 24 34.28 10.83 25.02
C LYS A 24 33.31 12.00 24.88
N LEU A 25 32.34 12.12 25.79
CA LEU A 25 31.31 13.16 25.77
C LEU A 25 31.78 14.47 26.45
N ALA A 26 32.86 14.43 27.22
CA ALA A 26 33.37 15.59 27.94
C ALA A 26 33.69 16.74 26.99
N GLY A 27 33.07 17.91 27.22
CA GLY A 27 33.25 19.11 26.41
C GLY A 27 32.43 19.14 25.10
N LYS A 28 31.49 18.20 24.91
CA LYS A 28 30.61 18.11 23.74
C LYS A 28 29.14 18.09 24.13
N GLU A 29 28.79 18.78 25.17
CA GLU A 29 27.43 18.85 25.69
C GLU A 29 26.51 19.56 24.70
N GLY A 30 25.35 18.94 24.37
CA GLY A 30 24.37 19.52 23.44
C GLY A 30 24.55 19.14 21.96
N GLU A 31 25.60 18.42 21.59
CA GLU A 31 25.69 17.86 20.24
C GLU A 31 24.75 16.64 20.06
N PRO A 32 24.08 16.47 18.89
CA PRO A 32 23.32 15.28 18.60
C PRO A 32 24.18 14.01 18.73
N LEU A 33 23.69 13.03 19.50
CA LEU A 33 24.44 11.81 19.82
C LEU A 33 23.85 10.62 19.07
N ALA A 34 24.63 10.00 18.18
CA ALA A 34 24.34 8.68 17.62
C ALA A 34 25.17 7.61 18.32
N VAL A 35 24.53 6.54 18.75
CA VAL A 35 25.19 5.35 19.29
C VAL A 35 25.05 4.25 18.26
N ASP A 36 26.18 3.86 17.67
CA ASP A 36 26.28 2.80 16.69
C ASP A 36 26.40 1.45 17.41
N THR A 37 25.46 0.58 17.14
CA THR A 37 25.36 -0.74 17.75
C THR A 37 25.62 -1.88 16.78
N ALA A 38 26.22 -1.61 15.61
CA ALA A 38 26.52 -2.64 14.60
C ALA A 38 27.34 -3.81 15.14
N LEU A 39 28.18 -3.55 16.16
CA LEU A 39 29.05 -4.55 16.78
C LEU A 39 28.52 -5.01 18.17
N LEU A 40 27.31 -4.61 18.56
CA LEU A 40 26.71 -5.01 19.82
C LEU A 40 26.00 -6.36 19.67
N GLU A 41 26.50 -7.36 20.38
CA GLU A 41 25.99 -8.74 20.32
C GLU A 41 24.90 -9.03 21.36
N TYR A 42 24.96 -8.34 22.50
CA TYR A 42 24.04 -8.56 23.61
C TYR A 42 23.97 -7.33 24.51
N ILE A 43 22.79 -7.04 25.03
CA ILE A 43 22.57 -6.00 26.04
C ILE A 43 21.70 -6.52 27.17
N SER A 44 22.20 -6.39 28.42
CA SER A 44 21.43 -6.70 29.62
C SER A 44 20.67 -5.48 30.14
N SER A 45 19.87 -5.68 31.19
CA SER A 45 19.22 -4.56 31.90
C SER A 45 20.21 -3.53 32.48
N ALA A 46 21.46 -3.89 32.74
CA ALA A 46 22.50 -2.93 33.12
C ALA A 46 22.91 -2.04 31.93
N GLY A 47 23.08 -2.64 30.77
CA GLY A 47 23.33 -1.90 29.54
C GLY A 47 22.15 -1.01 29.12
N LEU A 48 20.92 -1.49 29.28
CA LEU A 48 19.70 -0.66 29.00
C LEU A 48 19.66 0.55 29.95
N ARG A 49 19.98 0.39 31.24
CA ARG A 49 20.10 1.52 32.18
C ARG A 49 21.19 2.52 31.78
N LEU A 50 22.29 2.05 31.20
CA LEU A 50 23.34 2.93 30.64
C LEU A 50 22.76 3.77 29.49
N ILE A 51 22.07 3.15 28.51
CA ILE A 51 21.43 3.86 27.41
C ILE A 51 20.39 4.88 27.93
N LEU A 52 19.59 4.51 28.94
CA LEU A 52 18.62 5.43 29.53
C LEU A 52 19.28 6.65 30.20
N ARG A 53 20.45 6.47 30.89
CA ARG A 53 21.21 7.60 31.45
C ARG A 53 21.77 8.50 30.33
N LEU A 54 22.24 7.92 29.24
CA LEU A 54 22.68 8.68 28.07
C LEU A 54 21.54 9.50 27.47
N LYS A 55 20.34 8.89 27.31
CA LYS A 55 19.14 9.58 26.80
C LYS A 55 18.72 10.76 27.67
N LYS A 56 18.78 10.60 29.01
CA LYS A 56 18.44 11.67 29.94
C LYS A 56 19.36 12.89 29.81
N LYS A 57 20.64 12.70 29.47
CA LYS A 57 21.60 13.80 29.24
C LYS A 57 21.64 14.29 27.81
N ASN A 58 21.22 13.48 26.84
CA ASN A 58 21.21 13.79 25.42
C ASN A 58 19.82 13.49 24.86
N PRO A 59 18.88 14.44 24.93
CA PRO A 59 17.51 14.24 24.46
C PRO A 59 17.40 13.79 23.00
N ASP A 60 18.34 14.16 22.14
CA ASP A 60 18.41 13.80 20.71
C ASP A 60 19.22 12.52 20.47
N LEU A 61 19.44 11.70 21.50
CA LEU A 61 20.08 10.39 21.37
C LEU A 61 19.31 9.51 20.39
N ARG A 62 20.02 8.92 19.44
CA ARG A 62 19.52 7.87 18.55
C ARG A 62 20.46 6.66 18.57
N LEU A 63 19.88 5.47 18.41
CA LEU A 63 20.62 4.24 18.22
C LEU A 63 20.59 3.89 16.74
N ILE A 64 21.74 3.60 16.16
CA ILE A 64 21.87 3.27 14.72
C ILE A 64 22.50 1.89 14.54
N ASN A 65 22.22 1.26 13.40
CA ASN A 65 22.72 -0.07 13.04
C ASN A 65 22.35 -1.15 14.08
N VAL A 66 21.12 -1.08 14.60
CA VAL A 66 20.65 -2.00 15.64
C VAL A 66 20.27 -3.34 15.05
N SER A 67 20.94 -4.43 15.46
CA SER A 67 20.61 -5.78 15.01
C SER A 67 19.16 -6.17 15.37
N PRO A 68 18.53 -7.10 14.62
CA PRO A 68 17.17 -7.54 14.91
C PRO A 68 17.00 -8.02 16.37
N GLU A 69 17.96 -8.76 16.92
CA GLU A 69 17.93 -9.30 18.27
C GLU A 69 17.99 -8.20 19.34
N ILE A 70 18.85 -7.21 19.13
CA ILE A 70 18.94 -6.05 20.05
C ILE A 70 17.68 -5.18 19.91
N TYR A 71 17.15 -5.05 18.69
CA TYR A 71 15.92 -4.29 18.47
C TYR A 71 14.73 -4.90 19.22
N GLU A 72 14.56 -6.24 19.19
CA GLU A 72 13.50 -6.92 19.94
C GLU A 72 13.60 -6.64 21.45
N ILE A 73 14.82 -6.65 22.01
CA ILE A 73 15.04 -6.31 23.42
C ILE A 73 14.61 -4.87 23.70
N LEU A 74 15.00 -3.92 22.83
CA LEU A 74 14.65 -2.51 22.98
C LEU A 74 13.14 -2.28 22.89
N ASP A 75 12.47 -2.98 21.96
CA ASP A 75 11.04 -2.89 21.74
C ASP A 75 10.24 -3.46 22.92
N MET A 76 10.54 -4.69 23.33
CA MET A 76 9.91 -5.32 24.51
C MET A 76 10.08 -4.52 25.80
N THR A 77 11.15 -3.73 25.91
CA THR A 77 11.44 -2.91 27.10
C THR A 77 10.97 -1.46 26.96
N GLY A 78 10.27 -1.11 25.87
CA GLY A 78 9.72 0.23 25.62
C GLY A 78 10.75 1.30 25.23
N PHE A 79 11.98 0.93 24.92
CA PHE A 79 13.01 1.89 24.52
C PHE A 79 12.73 2.49 23.14
N THR A 80 12.08 1.77 22.24
CA THR A 80 11.69 2.25 20.92
C THR A 80 10.67 3.39 20.97
N GLU A 81 9.93 3.51 22.08
CA GLU A 81 8.97 4.61 22.29
C GLU A 81 9.66 5.92 22.72
N ILE A 82 10.84 5.83 23.32
CA ILE A 82 11.54 6.98 23.92
C ILE A 82 12.84 7.36 23.22
N ILE A 83 13.39 6.48 22.37
CA ILE A 83 14.64 6.69 21.63
C ILE A 83 14.39 6.36 20.17
N GLN A 84 14.89 7.20 19.27
CA GLN A 84 14.91 6.87 17.85
C GLN A 84 15.88 5.70 17.61
N VAL A 85 15.35 4.58 17.10
CA VAL A 85 16.11 3.35 16.86
C VAL A 85 16.10 3.03 15.37
N GLU A 86 17.27 3.01 14.76
CA GLU A 86 17.47 2.67 13.34
C GLU A 86 17.99 1.23 13.24
N LYS A 87 17.18 0.33 12.68
CA LYS A 87 17.56 -1.08 12.50
C LYS A 87 18.72 -1.23 11.52
N ALA A 88 19.59 -2.21 11.76
CA ALA A 88 20.51 -2.70 10.75
C ALA A 88 19.75 -3.52 9.71
N TYR A 89 20.02 -3.26 8.45
CA TYR A 89 19.46 -4.03 7.33
C TYR A 89 20.57 -4.84 6.66
N ARG A 90 20.28 -6.09 6.35
CA ARG A 90 21.19 -6.94 5.57
C ARG A 90 21.46 -6.30 4.22
N VAL A 91 22.71 -6.19 3.84
CA VAL A 91 23.11 -5.66 2.52
C VAL A 91 23.17 -6.78 1.52
N ILE A 92 22.50 -6.63 0.39
CA ILE A 92 22.57 -7.56 -0.74
C ILE A 92 22.91 -6.83 -2.04
N SER A 93 23.42 -7.57 -3.02
CA SER A 93 23.65 -7.07 -4.38
C SER A 93 22.69 -7.75 -5.35
N VAL A 94 22.12 -6.97 -6.26
CA VAL A 94 21.31 -7.47 -7.38
C VAL A 94 22.07 -7.47 -8.71
N GLN A 95 23.38 -7.24 -8.67
CA GLN A 95 24.21 -7.26 -9.87
C GLN A 95 24.23 -8.66 -10.47
N GLY A 96 23.83 -8.77 -11.74
CA GLY A 96 23.72 -10.04 -12.46
C GLY A 96 22.46 -10.86 -12.16
N CYS A 97 21.57 -10.38 -11.29
CA CYS A 97 20.29 -11.02 -11.05
C CYS A 97 19.32 -10.80 -12.22
N GLU A 98 18.47 -11.80 -12.46
CA GLU A 98 17.38 -11.73 -13.44
C GLU A 98 16.32 -10.72 -12.99
N VAL A 99 15.89 -9.83 -13.89
CA VAL A 99 14.72 -8.96 -13.67
C VAL A 99 13.48 -9.77 -14.02
N VAL A 100 12.63 -10.01 -13.01
CA VAL A 100 11.40 -10.79 -13.18
C VAL A 100 10.15 -9.90 -13.23
N GLY A 101 10.26 -8.61 -12.93
CA GLY A 101 9.15 -7.67 -13.03
C GLY A 101 9.54 -6.23 -12.77
N HIS A 102 8.63 -5.33 -13.21
CA HIS A 102 8.68 -3.90 -12.91
C HIS A 102 7.35 -3.46 -12.30
N GLY A 103 7.41 -2.87 -11.12
CA GLY A 103 6.25 -2.22 -10.46
C GLY A 103 6.28 -0.71 -10.63
N ALA A 104 5.24 -0.03 -10.18
CA ALA A 104 5.15 1.43 -10.22
C ALA A 104 6.24 2.14 -9.39
N ASN A 105 6.78 1.47 -8.36
CA ASN A 105 7.68 2.05 -7.37
C ASN A 105 9.03 1.30 -7.27
N GLY A 106 9.35 0.41 -8.21
CA GLY A 106 10.59 -0.35 -8.15
C GLY A 106 10.66 -1.54 -9.10
N THR A 107 11.80 -2.20 -9.09
CA THR A 107 12.14 -3.34 -9.93
C THR A 107 12.29 -4.60 -9.08
N ILE A 108 11.79 -5.72 -9.59
CA ILE A 108 11.83 -7.03 -8.92
C ILE A 108 12.94 -7.88 -9.54
N TYR A 109 13.87 -8.29 -8.70
CA TYR A 109 15.01 -9.13 -9.08
C TYR A 109 14.91 -10.50 -8.43
N ARG A 110 15.19 -11.55 -9.18
CA ARG A 110 15.33 -12.91 -8.64
C ARG A 110 16.71 -13.07 -8.03
N ILE A 111 16.78 -13.25 -6.71
CA ILE A 111 18.05 -13.32 -5.97
C ILE A 111 18.55 -14.75 -5.76
N ASP A 112 17.64 -15.74 -5.79
CA ASP A 112 17.94 -17.16 -5.77
C ASP A 112 16.78 -17.99 -6.36
N GLN A 113 16.76 -19.30 -6.13
CA GLN A 113 15.74 -20.19 -6.68
C GLN A 113 14.35 -19.86 -6.15
N ASP A 114 14.25 -19.50 -4.88
CA ASP A 114 13.00 -19.39 -4.13
C ASP A 114 12.65 -17.95 -3.74
N ASN A 115 13.55 -16.99 -4.02
CA ASN A 115 13.41 -15.63 -3.50
C ASN A 115 13.57 -14.55 -4.56
N VAL A 116 12.77 -13.50 -4.40
CA VAL A 116 12.87 -12.24 -5.14
C VAL A 116 13.03 -11.06 -4.19
N VAL A 117 13.64 -9.99 -4.68
CA VAL A 117 13.67 -8.69 -3.99
C VAL A 117 13.08 -7.61 -4.87
N LYS A 118 12.07 -6.91 -4.34
CA LYS A 118 11.54 -5.66 -4.94
C LYS A 118 12.43 -4.53 -4.43
N VAL A 119 13.26 -3.98 -5.30
CA VAL A 119 14.13 -2.82 -5.01
C VAL A 119 13.37 -1.56 -5.37
N TYR A 120 13.24 -0.63 -4.43
CA TYR A 120 12.48 0.60 -4.63
C TYR A 120 13.34 1.70 -5.26
N ASP A 121 12.75 2.48 -6.17
CA ASP A 121 13.46 3.53 -6.91
C ASP A 121 13.83 4.74 -6.04
N ASN A 122 13.14 4.92 -4.91
CA ASN A 122 13.38 6.02 -3.98
C ASN A 122 14.21 5.52 -2.78
N ALA A 123 15.36 6.15 -2.52
CA ALA A 123 16.21 5.86 -1.37
C ALA A 123 15.51 6.09 -0.02
N ASP A 124 14.51 6.99 0.03
CA ASP A 124 13.72 7.30 1.24
C ASP A 124 12.47 6.40 1.39
N ALA A 125 12.36 5.33 0.59
CA ALA A 125 11.18 4.45 0.57
C ALA A 125 10.99 3.60 1.84
N LEU A 126 11.95 3.56 2.76
CA LEU A 126 11.94 2.65 3.92
C LEU A 126 10.63 2.67 4.71
N GLN A 127 10.09 3.87 5.00
CA GLN A 127 8.83 3.98 5.75
C GLN A 127 7.63 3.40 4.98
N ASN A 128 7.61 3.59 3.65
CA ASN A 128 6.58 3.02 2.78
C ASN A 128 6.71 1.50 2.71
N ILE A 129 7.93 0.98 2.62
CA ILE A 129 8.23 -0.46 2.63
C ILE A 129 7.74 -1.12 3.92
N LEU A 130 8.06 -0.52 5.07
CA LEU A 130 7.64 -1.04 6.37
C LEU A 130 6.11 -1.01 6.51
N LYS A 131 5.46 0.05 6.02
CA LYS A 131 4.00 0.15 6.00
C LYS A 131 3.38 -0.93 5.10
N GLU A 132 3.84 -1.07 3.85
CA GLU A 132 3.37 -2.10 2.90
C GLU A 132 3.50 -3.50 3.51
N ARG A 133 4.62 -3.78 4.17
CA ARG A 133 4.87 -5.05 4.86
C ARG A 133 3.87 -5.32 5.99
N GLU A 134 3.59 -4.34 6.84
CA GLU A 134 2.61 -4.49 7.94
C GLU A 134 1.19 -4.68 7.40
N LEU A 135 0.82 -4.01 6.29
CA LEU A 135 -0.46 -4.19 5.64
C LEU A 135 -0.60 -5.60 5.04
N ALA A 136 0.42 -6.08 4.33
CA ALA A 136 0.42 -7.44 3.77
C ALA A 136 0.36 -8.51 4.88
N LYS A 137 1.09 -8.32 5.99
CA LYS A 137 1.04 -9.19 7.16
C LYS A 137 -0.35 -9.21 7.80
N LEU A 138 -0.99 -8.05 7.94
CA LEU A 138 -2.35 -7.95 8.47
C LEU A 138 -3.34 -8.70 7.57
N ALA A 139 -3.29 -8.47 6.25
CA ALA A 139 -4.14 -9.17 5.29
C ALA A 139 -3.97 -10.68 5.39
N PHE A 140 -2.74 -11.17 5.43
CA PHE A 140 -2.44 -12.60 5.57
C PHE A 140 -3.01 -13.20 6.86
N ILE A 141 -2.81 -12.54 8.01
CA ILE A 141 -3.34 -12.99 9.31
C ILE A 141 -4.88 -13.05 9.29
N LEU A 142 -5.52 -12.14 8.55
CA LEU A 142 -6.97 -12.10 8.36
C LEU A 142 -7.48 -13.10 7.31
N GLY A 143 -6.60 -13.91 6.72
CA GLY A 143 -6.96 -15.01 5.82
C GLY A 143 -6.97 -14.65 4.33
N ILE A 144 -6.44 -13.48 3.95
CA ILE A 144 -6.27 -13.13 2.53
C ILE A 144 -5.02 -13.85 1.99
N PRO A 145 -5.11 -14.69 0.96
CA PRO A 145 -3.95 -15.30 0.32
C PRO A 145 -3.09 -14.22 -0.34
N THR A 146 -1.94 -13.90 0.24
CA THR A 146 -1.04 -12.86 -0.27
C THR A 146 0.42 -13.20 -0.04
N ALA A 147 1.30 -12.66 -0.88
CA ALA A 147 2.74 -12.73 -0.68
C ALA A 147 3.16 -11.83 0.49
N ILE A 148 3.96 -12.36 1.40
CA ILE A 148 4.47 -11.62 2.56
C ILE A 148 5.94 -11.32 2.35
N SER A 149 6.33 -10.06 2.57
CA SER A 149 7.73 -9.71 2.70
C SER A 149 8.24 -10.20 4.06
N TYR A 150 9.19 -11.12 4.05
CA TYR A 150 9.78 -11.66 5.27
C TYR A 150 11.10 -10.98 5.66
N ASP A 151 11.71 -10.20 4.77
CA ASP A 151 12.91 -9.43 5.08
C ASP A 151 12.90 -8.06 4.38
N VAL A 152 13.53 -7.07 5.00
CA VAL A 152 13.84 -5.78 4.38
C VAL A 152 15.35 -5.66 4.33
N VAL A 153 15.87 -5.35 3.15
CA VAL A 153 17.31 -5.36 2.86
C VAL A 153 17.76 -4.02 2.29
N ARG A 154 19.05 -3.75 2.39
CA ARG A 154 19.68 -2.63 1.72
C ARG A 154 20.30 -3.10 0.41
N VAL A 155 20.04 -2.37 -0.68
CA VAL A 155 20.53 -2.64 -2.03
C VAL A 155 21.18 -1.37 -2.58
N GLY A 156 22.51 -1.27 -2.51
CA GLY A 156 23.20 -0.02 -2.79
C GLY A 156 22.74 1.11 -1.86
N ASP A 157 22.29 2.22 -2.44
CA ASP A 157 21.77 3.37 -1.70
C ASP A 157 20.26 3.29 -1.41
N SER A 158 19.58 2.23 -1.89
CA SER A 158 18.15 2.03 -1.73
C SER A 158 17.82 0.86 -0.79
N TYR A 159 16.52 0.61 -0.61
CA TYR A 159 16.00 -0.51 0.17
C TYR A 159 15.20 -1.46 -0.72
N GLY A 160 15.08 -2.71 -0.29
CA GLY A 160 14.27 -3.71 -0.95
C GLY A 160 13.49 -4.58 0.04
N SER A 161 12.35 -5.08 -0.41
CA SER A 161 11.56 -6.09 0.28
C SER A 161 11.83 -7.46 -0.34
N VAL A 162 12.14 -8.45 0.48
CA VAL A 162 12.36 -9.83 0.04
C VAL A 162 11.08 -10.62 0.19
N PHE A 163 10.69 -11.31 -0.88
CA PHE A 163 9.50 -12.15 -0.96
C PHE A 163 9.86 -13.55 -1.45
N GLU A 164 8.98 -14.50 -1.19
CA GLU A 164 9.01 -15.77 -1.92
C GLU A 164 8.82 -15.53 -3.41
N PHE A 165 9.58 -16.24 -4.24
CA PHE A 165 9.40 -16.20 -5.68
C PHE A 165 8.16 -17.00 -6.09
N LEU A 166 7.09 -16.28 -6.41
CA LEU A 166 5.89 -16.86 -6.97
C LEU A 166 6.10 -17.04 -8.48
N ASN A 167 6.29 -18.29 -8.92
CA ASN A 167 6.27 -18.61 -10.36
C ASN A 167 4.82 -18.62 -10.85
N ALA A 168 4.22 -17.46 -10.79
CA ALA A 168 2.78 -17.27 -10.98
C ALA A 168 2.49 -16.52 -12.29
N ARG A 169 1.27 -16.72 -12.83
CA ARG A 169 0.75 -15.94 -13.95
C ARG A 169 -0.32 -14.96 -13.45
N SER A 170 -0.21 -13.69 -13.80
CA SER A 170 -1.28 -12.74 -13.49
C SER A 170 -2.55 -13.06 -14.30
N PHE A 171 -3.72 -12.68 -13.75
CA PHE A 171 -4.98 -12.84 -14.47
C PHE A 171 -5.00 -12.05 -15.78
N THR A 172 -4.35 -10.88 -15.82
CA THR A 172 -4.12 -10.16 -17.07
C THR A 172 -3.44 -11.04 -18.12
N ARG A 173 -2.36 -11.74 -17.74
CA ARG A 173 -1.65 -12.62 -18.65
C ARG A 173 -2.51 -13.80 -19.10
N ILE A 174 -3.29 -14.38 -18.19
CA ILE A 174 -4.23 -15.46 -18.52
C ILE A 174 -5.28 -14.96 -19.52
N LEU A 175 -5.88 -13.78 -19.33
CA LEU A 175 -6.85 -13.19 -20.22
C LEU A 175 -6.31 -12.91 -21.64
N ILE A 176 -5.00 -12.60 -21.76
CA ILE A 176 -4.35 -12.35 -23.06
C ILE A 176 -4.02 -13.66 -23.76
N GLU A 177 -3.41 -14.61 -23.04
CA GLU A 177 -2.91 -15.87 -23.59
C GLU A 177 -4.03 -16.90 -23.81
N GLU A 178 -5.09 -16.88 -22.98
CA GLU A 178 -6.18 -17.85 -22.95
C GLU A 178 -7.54 -17.13 -22.86
N PRO A 179 -7.99 -16.38 -23.93
CA PRO A 179 -9.22 -15.57 -23.88
C PRO A 179 -10.50 -16.36 -23.56
N ASP A 180 -10.51 -17.66 -23.84
CA ASP A 180 -11.58 -18.58 -23.48
C ASP A 180 -11.75 -18.79 -21.97
N LYS A 181 -10.74 -18.45 -21.18
CA LYS A 181 -10.80 -18.47 -19.71
C LYS A 181 -11.43 -17.21 -19.08
N LEU A 182 -12.03 -16.31 -19.88
CA LEU A 182 -12.67 -15.10 -19.36
C LEU A 182 -13.63 -15.39 -18.21
N ASP A 183 -14.53 -16.36 -18.36
CA ASP A 183 -15.54 -16.66 -17.36
C ASP A 183 -14.93 -17.29 -16.09
N TRP A 184 -13.89 -18.09 -16.24
CA TRP A 184 -13.12 -18.60 -15.13
C TRP A 184 -12.41 -17.45 -14.36
N CYS A 185 -11.75 -16.54 -15.09
CA CYS A 185 -11.11 -15.35 -14.49
C CYS A 185 -12.15 -14.50 -13.73
N VAL A 186 -13.33 -14.28 -14.30
CA VAL A 186 -14.42 -13.55 -13.63
C VAL A 186 -14.83 -14.26 -12.34
N HIS A 187 -15.01 -15.60 -12.38
CA HIS A 187 -15.39 -16.39 -11.21
C HIS A 187 -14.37 -16.23 -10.06
N GLU A 188 -13.09 -16.50 -10.31
CA GLU A 188 -12.05 -16.43 -9.29
C GLU A 188 -11.80 -14.99 -8.83
N TYR A 189 -11.88 -14.00 -9.74
CA TYR A 189 -11.79 -12.57 -9.42
C TYR A 189 -12.89 -12.17 -8.41
N VAL A 190 -14.14 -12.50 -8.70
CA VAL A 190 -15.27 -12.16 -7.82
C VAL A 190 -15.22 -12.94 -6.51
N LYS A 191 -14.79 -14.20 -6.53
CA LYS A 191 -14.59 -15.01 -5.33
C LYS A 191 -13.59 -14.37 -4.37
N MET A 192 -12.42 -13.93 -4.88
CA MET A 192 -11.42 -13.22 -4.07
C MET A 192 -11.96 -11.87 -3.57
N LEU A 193 -12.64 -11.11 -4.43
CA LEU A 193 -13.24 -9.83 -4.05
C LEU A 193 -14.24 -10.00 -2.89
N ARG A 194 -15.04 -11.04 -2.90
CA ARG A 194 -15.96 -11.36 -1.80
C ARG A 194 -15.23 -11.74 -0.52
N ILE A 195 -14.15 -12.51 -0.60
CA ILE A 195 -13.31 -12.81 0.57
C ILE A 195 -12.84 -11.49 1.22
N ILE A 196 -12.34 -10.55 0.43
CA ILE A 196 -11.89 -9.23 0.91
C ILE A 196 -13.06 -8.48 1.55
N HIS A 197 -14.19 -8.34 0.85
CA HIS A 197 -15.36 -7.56 1.29
C HIS A 197 -16.15 -8.22 2.45
N THR A 198 -15.85 -9.45 2.83
CA THR A 198 -16.42 -10.11 4.00
C THR A 198 -15.41 -10.25 5.15
N THR A 199 -14.18 -9.79 4.96
CA THR A 199 -13.14 -9.83 5.99
C THR A 199 -13.25 -8.60 6.90
N LEU A 200 -13.59 -8.84 8.17
CA LEU A 200 -13.64 -7.82 9.21
C LEU A 200 -12.22 -7.47 9.68
N VAL A 201 -11.94 -6.19 9.76
CA VAL A 201 -10.66 -5.64 10.21
C VAL A 201 -10.80 -5.07 11.62
N PRO A 202 -9.91 -5.39 12.56
CA PRO A 202 -9.93 -4.77 13.89
C PRO A 202 -9.83 -3.24 13.80
N ALA A 203 -10.62 -2.55 14.61
CA ALA A 203 -10.72 -1.08 14.59
C ALA A 203 -9.35 -0.38 14.65
N GLY A 204 -9.16 0.60 13.79
CA GLY A 204 -7.96 1.43 13.74
C GLY A 204 -6.73 0.78 13.10
N LYS A 205 -6.85 -0.45 12.54
CA LYS A 205 -5.73 -1.12 11.87
C LYS A 205 -5.53 -0.68 10.42
N LEU A 206 -6.61 -0.27 9.75
CA LEU A 206 -6.57 0.25 8.38
C LEU A 206 -7.21 1.65 8.32
N PRO A 207 -6.84 2.46 7.32
CA PRO A 207 -7.50 3.74 7.07
C PRO A 207 -8.95 3.53 6.65
N ASP A 208 -9.81 4.48 7.02
CA ASP A 208 -11.21 4.52 6.61
C ASP A 208 -11.33 5.18 5.22
N MET A 209 -11.78 4.43 4.23
CA MET A 209 -11.92 4.93 2.85
C MET A 209 -13.03 5.98 2.74
N LYS A 210 -14.09 5.90 3.54
CA LYS A 210 -15.13 6.93 3.57
C LYS A 210 -14.53 8.31 3.87
N LYS A 211 -13.64 8.42 4.87
CA LYS A 211 -12.96 9.67 5.19
C LYS A 211 -12.11 10.18 4.03
N THR A 212 -11.45 9.26 3.34
CA THR A 212 -10.64 9.56 2.16
C THR A 212 -11.50 10.11 1.03
N VAL A 213 -12.63 9.45 0.71
CA VAL A 213 -13.54 9.87 -0.36
C VAL A 213 -14.27 11.18 0.00
N LEU A 214 -14.65 11.39 1.27
CA LEU A 214 -15.18 12.67 1.74
C LEU A 214 -14.19 13.82 1.52
N SER A 215 -12.91 13.59 1.78
CA SER A 215 -11.86 14.58 1.47
C SER A 215 -11.75 14.86 -0.05
N TRP A 216 -11.96 13.83 -0.91
CA TRP A 216 -11.99 14.02 -2.35
C TRP A 216 -13.21 14.80 -2.81
N ALA A 217 -14.38 14.45 -2.30
CA ALA A 217 -15.65 15.14 -2.58
C ALA A 217 -15.60 16.61 -2.13
N GLY A 218 -15.08 16.86 -0.93
CA GLY A 218 -14.86 18.22 -0.42
C GLY A 218 -13.95 19.05 -1.31
N PHE A 219 -12.84 18.47 -1.80
CA PHE A 219 -11.94 19.12 -2.75
C PHE A 219 -12.66 19.48 -4.07
N LEU A 220 -13.56 18.61 -4.55
CA LEU A 220 -14.26 18.82 -5.81
C LEU A 220 -15.36 19.89 -5.73
N LYS A 221 -15.78 20.35 -4.54
CA LYS A 221 -16.74 21.47 -4.41
C LYS A 221 -16.28 22.72 -5.13
N ASP A 222 -14.97 22.96 -5.19
CA ASP A 222 -14.39 24.12 -5.89
C ASP A 222 -14.39 23.99 -7.43
N TYR A 223 -14.69 22.78 -7.95
CA TYR A 223 -14.63 22.44 -9.38
C TYR A 223 -15.95 21.98 -9.97
N LEU A 224 -16.98 21.83 -9.16
CA LEU A 224 -18.34 21.43 -9.55
C LEU A 224 -19.31 22.60 -9.33
N PRO A 225 -20.50 22.60 -10.01
CA PRO A 225 -21.60 23.45 -9.59
C PRO A 225 -21.94 23.22 -8.11
N THR A 226 -22.34 24.27 -7.39
CA THR A 226 -22.57 24.22 -5.94
C THR A 226 -23.50 23.06 -5.54
N GLU A 227 -24.64 22.92 -6.21
CA GLU A 227 -25.64 21.87 -5.94
C GLU A 227 -25.05 20.46 -6.15
N ALA A 228 -24.30 20.24 -7.25
CA ALA A 228 -23.64 18.95 -7.52
C ALA A 228 -22.56 18.63 -6.49
N GLY A 229 -21.76 19.62 -6.07
CA GLY A 229 -20.74 19.44 -5.05
C GLY A 229 -21.33 19.11 -3.66
N GLU A 230 -22.44 19.75 -3.30
CA GLU A 230 -23.16 19.45 -2.05
C GLU A 230 -23.82 18.07 -2.10
N LYS A 231 -24.47 17.72 -3.20
CA LYS A 231 -25.06 16.39 -3.41
C LYS A 231 -24.01 15.28 -3.31
N LEU A 232 -22.85 15.44 -3.95
CA LEU A 232 -21.74 14.48 -3.88
C LEU A 232 -21.29 14.23 -2.45
N VAL A 233 -21.09 15.30 -1.67
CA VAL A 233 -20.69 15.17 -0.26
C VAL A 233 -21.78 14.46 0.55
N SER A 234 -23.06 14.87 0.41
CA SER A 234 -24.19 14.25 1.10
C SER A 234 -24.30 12.75 0.81
N LEU A 235 -24.21 12.35 -0.46
CA LEU A 235 -24.26 10.95 -0.85
C LEU A 235 -23.14 10.10 -0.22
N VAL A 236 -21.92 10.65 -0.09
CA VAL A 236 -20.83 9.96 0.59
C VAL A 236 -21.01 9.95 2.11
N GLU A 237 -21.54 11.02 2.71
CA GLU A 237 -21.83 11.09 4.14
C GLU A 237 -22.90 10.08 4.58
N GLU A 238 -23.87 9.77 3.73
CA GLU A 238 -24.94 8.81 4.00
C GLU A 238 -24.46 7.34 4.01
N ILE A 239 -23.31 7.03 3.40
CA ILE A 239 -22.74 5.68 3.49
C ILE A 239 -22.38 5.39 4.95
N HIS A 240 -22.93 4.31 5.52
CA HIS A 240 -22.59 3.90 6.88
C HIS A 240 -21.11 3.54 7.01
N HIS A 241 -20.57 3.68 8.22
CA HIS A 241 -19.25 3.15 8.55
C HIS A 241 -19.23 1.63 8.38
N ASP A 242 -18.16 1.13 7.80
CA ASP A 242 -17.99 -0.29 7.52
C ASP A 242 -16.55 -0.69 7.81
N ASP A 243 -16.36 -1.68 8.70
CA ASP A 243 -15.06 -2.22 9.09
C ASP A 243 -14.60 -3.38 8.19
N HIS A 244 -15.32 -3.69 7.11
CA HIS A 244 -14.87 -4.69 6.15
C HIS A 244 -13.73 -4.16 5.30
N MET A 245 -12.83 -5.08 4.95
CA MET A 245 -11.66 -4.77 4.14
C MET A 245 -12.03 -4.40 2.71
N ILE A 246 -11.31 -3.45 2.15
CA ILE A 246 -11.24 -3.18 0.71
C ILE A 246 -9.77 -3.08 0.30
N HIS A 247 -9.46 -3.46 -0.93
CA HIS A 247 -8.08 -3.43 -1.44
C HIS A 247 -7.65 -2.02 -1.90
N GLY A 248 -8.55 -1.27 -2.53
CA GLY A 248 -8.32 0.10 -3.01
C GLY A 248 -7.65 0.20 -4.38
N ASP A 249 -7.04 -0.88 -4.88
CA ASP A 249 -6.46 -0.98 -6.24
C ASP A 249 -6.62 -2.41 -6.80
N TYR A 250 -7.85 -2.93 -6.76
CA TYR A 250 -8.18 -4.30 -7.12
C TYR A 250 -8.33 -4.46 -8.65
N HIS A 251 -7.38 -5.14 -9.28
CA HIS A 251 -7.39 -5.41 -10.72
C HIS A 251 -6.62 -6.68 -11.09
N THR A 252 -6.78 -7.16 -12.33
CA THR A 252 -6.25 -8.45 -12.81
C THR A 252 -4.73 -8.60 -12.79
N LYS A 253 -3.96 -7.51 -12.73
CA LYS A 253 -2.51 -7.59 -12.53
C LYS A 253 -2.15 -7.96 -11.10
N ASN A 254 -3.00 -7.60 -10.13
CA ASN A 254 -2.77 -7.86 -8.71
C ASN A 254 -3.31 -9.23 -8.26
N LEU A 255 -3.99 -9.98 -9.15
CA LEU A 255 -4.32 -11.38 -8.92
C LEU A 255 -3.37 -12.28 -9.72
N VAL A 256 -2.76 -13.22 -9.03
CA VAL A 256 -1.82 -14.19 -9.63
C VAL A 256 -2.23 -15.61 -9.30
N LEU A 257 -2.05 -16.50 -10.28
CA LEU A 257 -2.34 -17.93 -10.17
C LEU A 257 -1.04 -18.71 -10.09
N GLN A 258 -0.87 -19.50 -9.01
CA GLN A 258 0.23 -20.43 -8.82
C GLN A 258 -0.32 -21.76 -8.30
N ASN A 259 -0.02 -22.87 -8.97
CA ASN A 259 -0.41 -24.22 -8.54
C ASN A 259 -1.92 -24.33 -8.20
N ASP A 260 -2.77 -23.77 -9.06
CA ASP A 260 -4.24 -23.70 -8.91
C ASP A 260 -4.73 -22.89 -7.71
N GLU A 261 -3.86 -22.16 -7.04
CA GLU A 261 -4.19 -21.23 -5.95
C GLU A 261 -4.07 -19.79 -6.41
N VAL A 262 -5.04 -18.95 -6.03
CA VAL A 262 -5.09 -17.52 -6.37
C VAL A 262 -4.56 -16.70 -5.22
N PHE A 263 -3.53 -15.89 -5.49
CA PHE A 263 -2.96 -14.94 -4.55
C PHE A 263 -3.26 -13.50 -4.96
N LEU A 264 -3.43 -12.65 -3.97
CA LEU A 264 -3.53 -11.22 -4.14
C LEU A 264 -2.20 -10.58 -3.78
N ILE A 265 -1.72 -9.65 -4.60
CA ILE A 265 -0.46 -8.92 -4.39
C ILE A 265 -0.71 -7.43 -4.35
N ASP A 266 0.28 -6.66 -3.87
CA ASP A 266 0.25 -5.20 -3.82
C ASP A 266 -0.77 -4.65 -2.79
N MET A 267 -0.44 -4.83 -1.50
CA MET A 267 -1.32 -4.51 -0.37
C MET A 267 -1.19 -3.06 0.14
N ASP A 268 -0.55 -2.16 -0.59
CA ASP A 268 -0.20 -0.83 -0.09
C ASP A 268 -1.40 0.13 0.05
N THR A 269 -2.54 -0.20 -0.60
CA THR A 269 -3.76 0.59 -0.63
C THR A 269 -4.90 0.08 0.25
N LEU A 270 -4.66 -0.96 1.06
CA LEU A 270 -5.67 -1.53 1.94
C LEU A 270 -6.36 -0.48 2.82
N ALA A 271 -7.66 -0.59 2.92
CA ALA A 271 -8.50 0.26 3.75
C ALA A 271 -9.70 -0.53 4.31
N VAL A 272 -10.51 0.10 5.13
CA VAL A 272 -11.86 -0.37 5.47
C VAL A 272 -12.91 0.53 4.84
N GLY A 273 -14.05 -0.04 4.47
CA GLY A 273 -15.18 0.74 3.94
C GLY A 273 -16.17 -0.06 3.14
N HIS A 274 -17.28 0.60 2.80
CA HIS A 274 -18.33 0.03 1.98
C HIS A 274 -17.80 -0.39 0.60
N PRO A 275 -18.23 -1.55 0.04
CA PRO A 275 -17.78 -2.08 -1.24
C PRO A 275 -17.86 -1.11 -2.43
N ILE A 276 -18.73 -0.12 -2.38
CA ILE A 276 -18.86 0.88 -3.46
C ILE A 276 -17.54 1.62 -3.74
N PHE A 277 -16.71 1.83 -2.73
CA PHE A 277 -15.40 2.48 -2.90
C PHE A 277 -14.44 1.62 -3.73
N GLU A 278 -14.48 0.30 -3.54
CA GLU A 278 -13.71 -0.65 -4.35
C GLU A 278 -14.26 -0.74 -5.77
N LEU A 279 -15.60 -0.85 -5.92
CA LEU A 279 -16.24 -0.91 -7.24
C LEU A 279 -15.92 0.34 -8.07
N GLY A 280 -15.85 1.53 -7.46
CA GLY A 280 -15.41 2.75 -8.14
C GLY A 280 -13.95 2.69 -8.62
N SER A 281 -13.06 2.04 -7.86
CA SER A 281 -11.67 1.81 -8.27
C SER A 281 -11.58 0.80 -9.42
N ILE A 282 -12.36 -0.28 -9.35
CA ILE A 282 -12.44 -1.31 -10.40
C ILE A 282 -13.01 -0.72 -11.70
N PHE A 283 -14.09 0.08 -11.63
CA PHE A 283 -14.60 0.81 -12.78
C PHE A 283 -13.50 1.63 -13.45
N ASN A 284 -12.71 2.37 -12.70
CA ASN A 284 -11.60 3.16 -13.23
C ASN A 284 -10.57 2.30 -13.96
N ALA A 285 -10.22 1.13 -13.41
CA ALA A 285 -9.21 0.25 -13.99
C ALA A 285 -9.62 -0.33 -15.35
N TYR A 286 -10.93 -0.57 -15.58
CA TYR A 286 -11.43 -1.25 -16.76
C TYR A 286 -12.18 -0.33 -17.74
N SER A 287 -12.61 0.85 -17.33
CA SER A 287 -13.38 1.77 -18.15
C SER A 287 -12.95 3.23 -17.94
N GLY A 288 -13.09 3.77 -16.74
CA GLY A 288 -13.04 5.21 -16.48
C GLY A 288 -11.79 5.93 -16.99
N PHE A 289 -10.59 5.35 -16.81
CA PHE A 289 -9.35 5.92 -17.35
C PHE A 289 -9.30 5.92 -18.90
N SER A 290 -10.09 5.10 -19.55
CA SER A 290 -10.02 4.84 -20.99
C SER A 290 -11.21 5.40 -21.78
N GLU A 291 -12.05 6.22 -21.15
CA GLU A 291 -13.23 6.78 -21.82
C GLU A 291 -12.87 7.81 -22.90
N ILE A 292 -11.78 8.53 -22.76
CA ILE A 292 -11.27 9.50 -23.74
C ILE A 292 -10.09 8.92 -24.53
N ASP A 293 -9.06 8.41 -23.82
CA ASP A 293 -7.93 7.73 -24.47
C ASP A 293 -8.07 6.21 -24.30
N HIS A 294 -8.66 5.56 -25.29
CA HIS A 294 -8.92 4.10 -25.27
C HIS A 294 -7.66 3.25 -25.13
N THR A 295 -6.46 3.81 -25.33
CA THR A 295 -5.19 3.09 -25.23
C THR A 295 -4.69 3.01 -23.78
N VAL A 296 -5.28 3.72 -22.85
CA VAL A 296 -4.83 3.72 -21.43
C VAL A 296 -4.95 2.32 -20.83
N ILE A 297 -6.06 1.63 -21.06
CA ILE A 297 -6.26 0.26 -20.53
C ILE A 297 -5.24 -0.72 -21.14
N GLU A 298 -4.89 -0.58 -22.43
CA GLU A 298 -3.89 -1.43 -23.08
C GLU A 298 -2.51 -1.22 -22.44
N ARG A 299 -2.12 0.05 -22.21
CA ARG A 299 -0.86 0.38 -21.55
C ARG A 299 -0.84 -0.08 -20.09
N PHE A 300 -1.96 0.05 -19.38
CA PHE A 300 -2.04 -0.27 -17.95
C PHE A 300 -2.36 -1.74 -17.71
N GLN A 301 -3.40 -2.31 -18.32
CA GLN A 301 -3.82 -3.70 -18.10
C GLN A 301 -3.29 -4.68 -19.16
N GLY A 302 -2.86 -4.21 -20.34
CA GLY A 302 -2.43 -5.06 -21.45
C GLY A 302 -3.58 -5.70 -22.22
N ILE A 303 -4.84 -5.32 -21.96
CA ILE A 303 -6.04 -5.78 -22.67
C ILE A 303 -6.71 -4.59 -23.38
N ASN A 304 -7.47 -4.85 -24.45
CA ASN A 304 -8.21 -3.79 -25.12
C ASN A 304 -9.46 -3.36 -24.33
N LEU A 305 -9.99 -2.19 -24.64
CA LEU A 305 -11.12 -1.58 -23.93
C LEU A 305 -12.39 -2.45 -23.97
N GLU A 306 -12.66 -3.12 -25.10
CA GLU A 306 -13.84 -4.01 -25.25
C GLU A 306 -13.75 -5.18 -24.28
N THR A 307 -12.61 -5.84 -24.22
CA THR A 307 -12.34 -6.93 -23.25
C THR A 307 -12.47 -6.42 -21.82
N GLY A 308 -11.92 -5.25 -21.52
CA GLY A 308 -12.01 -4.63 -20.20
C GLY A 308 -13.45 -4.35 -19.78
N LYS A 309 -14.25 -3.73 -20.64
CA LYS A 309 -15.68 -3.46 -20.38
C LYS A 309 -16.48 -4.74 -20.20
N LYS A 310 -16.23 -5.75 -21.05
CA LYS A 310 -16.89 -7.06 -20.94
C LYS A 310 -16.52 -7.77 -19.63
N PHE A 311 -15.24 -7.72 -19.25
CA PHE A 311 -14.76 -8.28 -17.98
C PHE A 311 -15.44 -7.59 -16.80
N TRP A 312 -15.42 -6.25 -16.74
CA TRP A 312 -16.06 -5.47 -15.70
C TRP A 312 -17.55 -5.77 -15.55
N HIS A 313 -18.30 -5.74 -16.64
CA HIS A 313 -19.73 -6.04 -16.65
C HIS A 313 -20.03 -7.43 -16.09
N LYS A 314 -19.29 -8.46 -16.55
CA LYS A 314 -19.44 -9.82 -16.04
C LYS A 314 -19.06 -9.94 -14.54
N CYS A 315 -18.00 -9.24 -14.11
CA CYS A 315 -17.62 -9.20 -12.69
C CYS A 315 -18.71 -8.56 -11.83
N LEU A 316 -19.32 -7.48 -12.29
CA LEU A 316 -20.37 -6.79 -11.56
C LEU A 316 -21.65 -7.66 -11.48
N ALA A 317 -22.06 -8.27 -12.58
CA ALA A 317 -23.19 -9.22 -12.60
C ALA A 317 -22.96 -10.39 -11.62
N ALA A 318 -21.78 -11.01 -11.69
CA ALA A 318 -21.43 -12.11 -10.80
C ALA A 318 -21.32 -11.66 -9.32
N TYR A 319 -20.79 -10.47 -9.06
CA TYR A 319 -20.71 -9.91 -7.71
C TYR A 319 -22.08 -9.64 -7.10
N LEU A 320 -22.99 -9.09 -7.87
CA LEU A 320 -24.39 -8.82 -7.47
C LEU A 320 -25.28 -10.03 -7.46
N VAL A 321 -24.84 -11.16 -8.03
CA VAL A 321 -25.63 -12.39 -8.22
C VAL A 321 -26.93 -12.08 -8.98
N THR A 322 -26.82 -11.40 -10.11
CA THR A 322 -28.00 -10.97 -10.88
C THR A 322 -27.71 -11.01 -12.38
N ASP A 323 -28.78 -11.30 -13.15
CA ASP A 323 -28.81 -11.16 -14.61
C ASP A 323 -29.61 -9.91 -15.05
N SER A 324 -30.08 -9.10 -14.09
CA SER A 324 -30.85 -7.87 -14.38
C SER A 324 -29.93 -6.76 -14.84
N GLU A 325 -30.00 -6.41 -16.12
CA GLU A 325 -29.23 -5.29 -16.70
C GLU A 325 -29.52 -3.95 -16.00
N ASP A 326 -30.76 -3.73 -15.55
CA ASP A 326 -31.12 -2.50 -14.81
C ASP A 326 -30.42 -2.44 -13.46
N ARG A 327 -30.35 -3.57 -12.73
CA ARG A 327 -29.63 -3.65 -11.45
C ARG A 327 -28.13 -3.47 -11.61
N ILE A 328 -27.53 -4.10 -12.64
CA ILE A 328 -26.12 -3.96 -12.97
C ILE A 328 -25.81 -2.50 -13.26
N ARG A 329 -26.62 -1.85 -14.11
CA ARG A 329 -26.44 -0.44 -14.49
C ARG A 329 -26.60 0.51 -13.31
N GLU A 330 -27.59 0.26 -12.44
CA GLU A 330 -27.78 1.04 -11.22
C GLU A 330 -26.50 1.07 -10.35
N VAL A 331 -25.94 -0.12 -10.04
CA VAL A 331 -24.75 -0.22 -9.20
C VAL A 331 -23.50 0.29 -9.93
N GLU A 332 -23.40 0.07 -11.25
CA GLU A 332 -22.32 0.64 -12.07
C GLU A 332 -22.36 2.17 -12.03
N ASN A 333 -23.52 2.80 -12.15
CA ASN A 333 -23.65 4.25 -12.04
C ASN A 333 -23.19 4.79 -10.67
N LYS A 334 -23.52 4.08 -9.58
CA LYS A 334 -23.01 4.40 -8.24
C LYS A 334 -21.47 4.28 -8.16
N ALA A 335 -20.91 3.22 -8.75
CA ALA A 335 -19.45 3.02 -8.83
C ALA A 335 -18.77 4.12 -9.68
N ARG A 336 -19.39 4.55 -10.77
CA ARG A 336 -18.91 5.65 -11.63
C ARG A 336 -18.82 6.96 -10.87
N ILE A 337 -19.77 7.29 -10.00
CA ILE A 337 -19.71 8.49 -9.15
C ILE A 337 -18.43 8.51 -8.29
N ILE A 338 -18.13 7.41 -7.60
CA ILE A 338 -16.89 7.27 -6.83
C ILE A 338 -15.66 7.30 -7.72
N GLY A 339 -15.74 6.60 -8.87
CA GLY A 339 -14.68 6.56 -9.87
C GLY A 339 -14.31 7.94 -10.40
N TYR A 340 -15.28 8.69 -10.89
CA TYR A 340 -15.06 10.05 -11.42
C TYR A 340 -14.58 11.03 -10.34
N THR A 341 -15.07 10.90 -9.11
CA THR A 341 -14.56 11.69 -7.97
C THR A 341 -13.05 11.50 -7.81
N ARG A 342 -12.56 10.26 -7.88
CA ARG A 342 -11.13 9.95 -7.82
C ARG A 342 -10.37 10.46 -9.05
N LEU A 343 -10.91 10.26 -10.28
CA LEU A 343 -10.26 10.63 -11.53
C LEU A 343 -10.06 12.13 -11.67
N ILE A 344 -11.13 12.92 -11.47
CA ILE A 344 -11.09 14.38 -11.58
C ILE A 344 -10.09 14.95 -10.58
N ARG A 345 -10.21 14.55 -9.30
CA ARG A 345 -9.26 15.01 -8.27
C ARG A 345 -7.81 14.65 -8.61
N ARG A 346 -7.56 13.41 -9.06
CA ARG A 346 -6.21 12.96 -9.43
C ARG A 346 -5.65 13.78 -10.59
N ALA A 347 -6.45 14.00 -11.65
CA ALA A 347 -6.04 14.78 -12.81
C ALA A 347 -5.70 16.23 -12.42
N ILE A 348 -6.57 16.89 -11.65
CA ILE A 348 -6.34 18.26 -11.19
C ILE A 348 -5.04 18.35 -10.36
N ARG A 349 -4.83 17.44 -9.40
CA ARG A 349 -3.62 17.43 -8.55
C ARG A 349 -2.33 17.08 -9.29
N ARG A 350 -2.43 16.56 -10.51
CA ARG A 350 -1.31 16.29 -11.41
C ARG A 350 -1.17 17.35 -12.51
N ASN A 351 -1.68 18.54 -12.26
CA ASN A 351 -1.65 19.66 -13.19
C ASN A 351 -2.39 19.39 -14.53
N GLY A 352 -3.40 18.53 -14.50
CA GLY A 352 -4.21 18.21 -15.69
C GLY A 352 -4.90 19.43 -16.31
N LEU A 353 -5.22 20.45 -15.50
CA LEU A 353 -5.79 21.71 -16.00
C LEU A 353 -4.81 22.54 -16.87
N GLU A 354 -3.50 22.28 -16.77
CA GLU A 354 -2.48 22.96 -17.56
C GLU A 354 -2.31 22.36 -18.96
N THR A 355 -2.78 21.14 -19.20
CA THR A 355 -2.67 20.42 -20.48
C THR A 355 -4.01 20.37 -21.21
N GLU A 356 -3.97 20.36 -22.57
CA GLU A 356 -5.20 20.22 -23.36
C GLU A 356 -5.90 18.88 -23.13
N GLN A 357 -5.11 17.80 -23.10
CA GLN A 357 -5.64 16.45 -22.84
C GLN A 357 -6.27 16.35 -21.46
N GLY A 358 -5.60 16.82 -20.43
CA GLY A 358 -6.12 16.77 -19.06
C GLY A 358 -7.40 17.61 -18.89
N ARG A 359 -7.52 18.77 -19.57
CA ARG A 359 -8.75 19.55 -19.55
C ARG A 359 -9.91 18.79 -20.21
N LYS A 360 -9.68 18.11 -21.34
CA LYS A 360 -10.70 17.29 -22.02
C LYS A 360 -11.16 16.13 -21.12
N GLU A 361 -10.22 15.44 -20.47
CA GLU A 361 -10.53 14.36 -19.55
C GLU A 361 -11.34 14.85 -18.34
N ILE A 362 -10.89 15.93 -17.68
CA ILE A 362 -11.57 16.51 -16.53
C ILE A 362 -12.98 16.98 -16.90
N GLU A 363 -13.16 17.64 -18.05
CA GLU A 363 -14.46 18.12 -18.53
C GLU A 363 -15.41 16.96 -18.78
N HIS A 364 -14.95 15.90 -19.46
CA HIS A 364 -15.73 14.70 -19.71
C HIS A 364 -16.21 14.07 -18.39
N TRP A 365 -15.30 13.70 -17.50
CA TRP A 365 -15.65 13.05 -16.23
C TRP A 365 -16.52 13.94 -15.33
N ARG A 366 -16.32 15.25 -15.40
CA ARG A 366 -17.16 16.22 -14.67
C ARG A 366 -18.60 16.22 -15.17
N ASN A 367 -18.81 16.23 -16.50
CA ASN A 367 -20.14 16.23 -17.09
C ASN A 367 -20.88 14.92 -16.78
N GLU A 368 -20.20 13.77 -16.91
CA GLU A 368 -20.73 12.47 -16.53
C GLU A 368 -21.09 12.41 -15.04
N LEU A 369 -20.21 12.92 -14.18
CA LEU A 369 -20.45 12.97 -12.74
C LEU A 369 -21.69 13.79 -12.40
N ILE A 370 -21.84 14.98 -12.98
CA ILE A 370 -23.00 15.87 -12.73
C ILE A 370 -24.28 15.16 -13.14
N GLN A 371 -24.34 14.57 -14.33
CA GLN A 371 -25.52 13.82 -14.80
C GLN A 371 -25.88 12.68 -13.83
N LEU A 372 -24.90 11.87 -13.43
CA LEU A 372 -25.15 10.75 -12.51
C LEU A 372 -25.61 11.22 -11.12
N LEU A 373 -25.11 12.35 -10.62
CA LEU A 373 -25.56 12.92 -9.37
C LEU A 373 -27.03 13.33 -9.39
N ASP A 374 -27.53 13.85 -10.53
CA ASP A 374 -28.95 14.23 -10.67
C ASP A 374 -29.88 13.01 -10.61
N GLU A 375 -29.42 11.83 -11.04
CA GLU A 375 -30.20 10.59 -11.16
C GLU A 375 -30.01 9.66 -9.93
N THR A 376 -29.09 9.97 -8.99
CA THR A 376 -28.74 9.07 -7.90
C THR A 376 -29.19 9.60 -6.54
N ASP A 377 -29.97 8.81 -5.83
CA ASP A 377 -30.46 9.16 -4.48
C ASP A 377 -29.61 8.56 -3.35
N THR A 378 -28.89 7.47 -3.60
CA THR A 378 -28.02 6.79 -2.61
C THR A 378 -26.89 6.04 -3.30
N LEU A 379 -25.73 5.99 -2.63
CA LEU A 379 -24.58 5.16 -3.08
C LEU A 379 -24.58 3.75 -2.46
N VAL A 380 -25.47 3.48 -1.52
CA VAL A 380 -25.65 2.13 -0.94
C VAL A 380 -26.42 1.25 -1.92
N PHE A 381 -26.06 -0.05 -2.03
CA PHE A 381 -26.66 -1.00 -2.99
C PHE A 381 -26.82 -2.41 -2.38
#